data_138630df1d93a65783feb52cd8567f2c
#
_entry.id   138630df1d93a65783feb52cd8567f2c
#
_cell.length_a   1.000
_cell.length_b   1.000
_cell.length_c   1.000
_cell.angle_alpha   90.00
_cell.angle_beta   90.00
_cell.angle_gamma   90.00
#
_symmetry.space_group_name_H-M   'P 1'
#
loop_
_entity.id
_entity.type
_entity.pdbx_description
1 polymer ?
#
loop_
_entity_poly.entity_id
_entity_poly.type
_entity_poly.pdbx_seq_one_letter_code
_entity_poly.pdbx_strand_id
1 'polypeptide(L)'
;MDVAGEPLLHDGSMTRVFLADALPDERKALRVLLRDLNMEVVGEASDWAGTLAGAPTTGLDMLLVDWGMLPAGLGVKALAELRVACPNAILVVLISHLDARQQAALSAGADMFISKSETPERVAERLQSAVDGLRM
;
A
#
# COMPACT_ATOMS: atom_id res chain seq x y z
N MET A 1 -26.36 7.54 12.71
CA MET A 1 -25.82 7.79 12.75
C MET A 1 -24.98 7.90 12.49
N ASP A 2 -25.01 7.85 12.45
CA ASP A 2 -24.27 7.97 12.32
C ASP A 2 -23.57 8.17 11.89
N VAL A 3 -23.65 7.98 11.69
CA VAL A 3 -22.93 8.27 11.43
C VAL A 3 -22.34 8.82 11.06
N ALA A 4 -22.57 8.94 11.07
CA ALA A 4 -22.21 9.58 10.77
C ALA A 4 -21.44 10.18 10.80
N GLY A 5 -21.44 10.42 10.95
CA GLY A 5 -20.59 11.15 11.07
C GLY A 5 -19.46 10.90 10.69
N GLU A 6 -19.19 10.40 10.42
CA GLU A 6 -18.12 10.20 10.14
C GLU A 6 -17.66 10.63 9.05
N PRO A 7 -17.03 11.51 8.96
CA PRO A 7 -16.45 11.96 7.91
C PRO A 7 -15.48 11.21 7.53
N LEU A 8 -15.53 10.34 7.71
CA LEU A 8 -14.66 9.51 7.29
C LEU A 8 -14.65 9.42 5.90
N LEU A 9 -13.58 9.01 5.32
CA LEU A 9 -13.42 8.89 3.95
C LEU A 9 -14.52 8.12 3.32
N HIS A 10 -15.04 7.13 3.97
CA HIS A 10 -16.05 6.28 3.41
C HIS A 10 -17.19 6.19 4.35
N ASP A 11 -17.54 7.29 4.98
CA ASP A 11 -18.68 7.29 5.89
C ASP A 11 -18.55 6.23 6.93
N GLY A 12 -17.35 6.04 7.45
CA GLY A 12 -17.11 5.04 8.45
C GLY A 12 -16.72 3.70 7.90
N SER A 13 -16.65 3.54 6.61
CA SER A 13 -16.24 2.27 6.05
C SER A 13 -14.74 2.08 6.19
N MET A 14 -14.29 0.88 5.89
CA MET A 14 -12.90 0.50 6.04
C MET A 14 -12.01 1.15 5.00
N THR A 15 -10.74 1.32 5.34
CA THR A 15 -9.73 1.75 4.39
C THR A 15 -9.63 0.70 3.29
N ARG A 16 -9.61 1.13 2.05
CA ARG A 16 -9.61 0.24 0.89
C ARG A 16 -8.19 0.10 0.37
N VAL A 17 -7.68 -1.12 0.36
CA VAL A 17 -6.28 -1.40 0.05
C VAL A 17 -6.16 -2.25 -1.20
N PHE A 18 -5.29 -1.84 -2.12
CA PHE A 18 -4.88 -2.69 -3.24
C PHE A 18 -3.52 -3.27 -2.87
N LEU A 19 -3.40 -4.60 -2.98
CA LEU A 19 -2.20 -5.31 -2.52
C LEU A 19 -1.43 -5.86 -3.72
N ALA A 20 -0.21 -5.40 -3.90
CA ALA A 20 0.63 -5.80 -5.03
C ALA A 20 1.90 -6.49 -4.52
N ASP A 21 1.96 -7.80 -4.67
CA ASP A 21 3.08 -8.61 -4.18
C ASP A 21 3.14 -9.89 -5.01
N ALA A 22 4.32 -10.21 -5.53
CA ALA A 22 4.48 -11.38 -6.38
C ALA A 22 4.42 -12.70 -5.62
N LEU A 23 4.68 -12.68 -4.31
CA LEU A 23 4.77 -13.90 -3.51
C LEU A 23 3.42 -14.28 -2.91
N PRO A 24 2.85 -15.43 -3.29
CA PRO A 24 1.51 -15.81 -2.82
C PRO A 24 1.40 -15.91 -1.31
N ASP A 25 2.42 -16.46 -0.65
CA ASP A 25 2.37 -16.62 0.80
C ASP A 25 2.43 -15.28 1.51
N GLU A 26 3.22 -14.37 0.96
CA GLU A 26 3.32 -13.02 1.51
C GLU A 26 2.02 -12.27 1.33
N ARG A 27 1.39 -12.38 0.15
CA ARG A 27 0.08 -11.77 -0.07
C ARG A 27 -0.95 -12.29 0.91
N LYS A 28 -0.93 -13.60 1.15
CA LYS A 28 -1.88 -14.22 2.07
C LYS A 28 -1.69 -13.69 3.49
N ALA A 29 -0.45 -13.58 3.94
CA ALA A 29 -0.16 -13.06 5.27
C ALA A 29 -0.60 -11.61 5.39
N LEU A 30 -0.36 -10.82 4.36
CA LEU A 30 -0.78 -9.42 4.36
C LEU A 30 -2.29 -9.27 4.36
N ARG A 31 -3.00 -10.14 3.64
CA ARG A 31 -4.47 -10.10 3.67
C ARG A 31 -5.01 -10.33 5.07
N VAL A 32 -4.42 -11.28 5.79
CA VAL A 32 -4.85 -11.56 7.16
C VAL A 32 -4.59 -10.35 8.05
N LEU A 33 -3.39 -9.76 7.93
CA LEU A 33 -3.02 -8.61 8.72
C LEU A 33 -3.96 -7.42 8.44
N LEU A 34 -4.22 -7.15 7.18
CA LEU A 34 -5.09 -6.03 6.80
C LEU A 34 -6.51 -6.23 7.32
N ARG A 35 -7.01 -7.46 7.25
CA ARG A 35 -8.32 -7.76 7.79
C ARG A 35 -8.38 -7.52 9.29
N ASP A 36 -7.32 -7.90 9.99
CA ASP A 36 -7.24 -7.69 11.44
C ASP A 36 -7.23 -6.21 11.78
N LEU A 37 -6.79 -5.36 10.86
CA LEU A 37 -6.78 -3.92 11.04
C LEU A 37 -8.09 -3.28 10.55
N ASN A 38 -9.06 -4.08 10.17
CA ASN A 38 -10.32 -3.61 9.61
C ASN A 38 -10.11 -2.80 8.34
N MET A 39 -9.17 -3.27 7.52
CA MET A 39 -8.94 -2.70 6.20
C MET A 39 -9.40 -3.70 5.16
N GLU A 40 -10.02 -3.19 4.10
CA GLU A 40 -10.60 -4.02 3.06
C GLU A 40 -9.65 -4.15 1.88
N VAL A 41 -9.32 -5.39 1.47
CA VAL A 41 -8.52 -5.61 0.27
C VAL A 41 -9.46 -5.57 -0.92
N VAL A 42 -9.37 -4.51 -1.72
CA VAL A 42 -10.26 -4.32 -2.86
C VAL A 42 -9.70 -4.88 -4.16
N GLY A 43 -8.46 -5.32 -4.15
CA GLY A 43 -7.85 -5.94 -5.31
C GLY A 43 -6.45 -6.41 -5.00
N GLU A 44 -5.94 -7.33 -5.82
CA GLU A 44 -4.59 -7.85 -5.66
C GLU A 44 -3.96 -8.05 -7.03
N ALA A 45 -2.64 -7.95 -7.08
CA ALA A 45 -1.89 -8.25 -8.28
C ALA A 45 -0.60 -8.96 -7.90
N SER A 46 -0.16 -9.87 -8.77
CA SER A 46 1.06 -10.63 -8.57
C SER A 46 2.18 -10.17 -9.48
N ASP A 47 1.92 -9.19 -10.34
CA ASP A 47 2.94 -8.67 -11.25
C ASP A 47 2.70 -7.19 -11.51
N TRP A 48 3.68 -6.57 -12.17
CA TRP A 48 3.64 -5.15 -12.44
C TRP A 48 2.48 -4.75 -13.36
N ALA A 49 2.29 -5.52 -14.43
CA ALA A 49 1.24 -5.21 -15.39
C ALA A 49 -0.15 -5.23 -14.74
N GLY A 50 -0.40 -6.24 -13.90
CA GLY A 50 -1.66 -6.35 -13.19
C GLY A 50 -1.86 -5.21 -12.20
N THR A 51 -0.79 -4.77 -11.56
CA THR A 51 -0.85 -3.66 -10.61
C THR A 51 -1.23 -2.37 -11.33
N LEU A 52 -0.53 -2.06 -12.40
CA LEU A 52 -0.73 -0.83 -13.13
C LEU A 52 -2.12 -0.76 -13.78
N ALA A 53 -2.60 -1.91 -14.26
CA ALA A 53 -3.92 -1.98 -14.88
C ALA A 53 -5.05 -1.99 -13.84
N GLY A 54 -4.85 -2.69 -12.73
CA GLY A 54 -5.93 -2.92 -11.78
C GLY A 54 -6.10 -1.86 -10.71
N ALA A 55 -5.01 -1.36 -10.16
CA ALA A 55 -5.10 -0.45 -9.03
C ALA A 55 -5.97 0.78 -9.29
N PRO A 56 -5.83 1.47 -10.42
CA PRO A 56 -6.62 2.69 -10.63
C PRO A 56 -8.12 2.48 -10.72
N THR A 57 -8.57 1.24 -10.94
CA THR A 57 -9.99 0.94 -11.14
C THR A 57 -10.73 0.55 -9.88
N THR A 58 -10.04 0.45 -8.75
CA THR A 58 -10.64 -0.12 -7.54
C THR A 58 -11.14 0.90 -6.54
N GLY A 59 -10.88 2.18 -6.75
CA GLY A 59 -11.27 3.19 -5.78
C GLY A 59 -10.51 3.06 -4.48
N LEU A 60 -9.26 2.63 -4.56
CA LEU A 60 -8.45 2.36 -3.37
C LEU A 60 -8.10 3.63 -2.62
N ASP A 61 -7.83 3.48 -1.34
CA ASP A 61 -7.30 4.54 -0.50
C ASP A 61 -5.80 4.36 -0.30
N MET A 62 -5.33 3.11 -0.34
CA MET A 62 -3.94 2.77 -0.10
C MET A 62 -3.47 1.74 -1.11
N LEU A 63 -2.27 1.93 -1.62
CA LEU A 63 -1.61 0.95 -2.48
C LEU A 63 -0.40 0.43 -1.72
N LEU A 64 -0.43 -0.87 -1.41
CA LEU A 64 0.65 -1.53 -0.70
C LEU A 64 1.41 -2.37 -1.71
N VAL A 65 2.64 -1.99 -2.02
CA VAL A 65 3.39 -2.61 -3.10
C VAL A 65 4.76 -3.09 -2.63
N ASP A 66 5.10 -4.32 -3.03
CA ASP A 66 6.40 -4.90 -2.73
C ASP A 66 7.43 -4.39 -3.73
N TRP A 67 8.53 -3.82 -3.24
CA TRP A 67 9.59 -3.30 -4.10
C TRP A 67 10.12 -4.37 -5.06
N GLY A 68 10.22 -5.62 -4.58
CA GLY A 68 10.73 -6.71 -5.41
C GLY A 68 9.87 -7.06 -6.61
N MET A 69 8.62 -6.62 -6.62
CA MET A 69 7.71 -6.87 -7.72
C MET A 69 7.88 -5.86 -8.86
N LEU A 70 8.49 -4.73 -8.57
CA LEU A 70 8.65 -3.68 -9.57
C LEU A 70 9.67 -4.12 -10.64
N PRO A 71 9.56 -3.60 -11.87
CA PRO A 71 10.49 -3.96 -12.92
C PRO A 71 11.95 -3.74 -12.51
N ALA A 72 12.80 -4.71 -12.79
CA ALA A 72 14.20 -4.67 -12.36
C ALA A 72 14.88 -3.41 -12.89
N GLY A 73 15.55 -2.70 -12.00
CA GLY A 73 16.27 -1.49 -12.37
C GLY A 73 15.39 -0.27 -12.63
N LEU A 74 14.07 -0.42 -12.53
CA LEU A 74 13.13 0.65 -12.84
C LEU A 74 12.20 0.98 -11.68
N GLY A 75 12.59 0.61 -10.46
CA GLY A 75 11.70 0.79 -9.30
C GLY A 75 11.25 2.23 -9.09
N VAL A 76 12.17 3.18 -9.17
CA VAL A 76 11.84 4.59 -8.98
C VAL A 76 10.84 5.07 -10.03
N LYS A 77 11.10 4.70 -11.29
CA LYS A 77 10.20 5.10 -12.38
C LYS A 77 8.84 4.44 -12.23
N ALA A 78 8.82 3.17 -11.82
CA ALA A 78 7.56 2.45 -11.61
C ALA A 78 6.73 3.09 -10.51
N LEU A 79 7.35 3.48 -9.40
CA LEU A 79 6.63 4.15 -8.32
C LEU A 79 6.08 5.50 -8.78
N ALA A 80 6.83 6.23 -9.59
CA ALA A 80 6.35 7.49 -10.14
C ALA A 80 5.14 7.26 -11.02
N GLU A 81 5.13 6.18 -11.82
CA GLU A 81 3.98 5.83 -12.64
C GLU A 81 2.76 5.50 -11.79
N LEU A 82 2.96 4.77 -10.70
CA LEU A 82 1.86 4.46 -9.78
C LEU A 82 1.30 5.73 -9.14
N ARG A 83 2.15 6.67 -8.81
CA ARG A 83 1.70 7.94 -8.25
C ARG A 83 0.82 8.70 -9.25
N VAL A 84 1.20 8.66 -10.52
CA VAL A 84 0.39 9.30 -11.56
C VAL A 84 -0.93 8.57 -11.74
N ALA A 85 -0.91 7.24 -11.72
CA ALA A 85 -2.11 6.43 -11.92
C ALA A 85 -3.07 6.52 -10.74
N CYS A 86 -2.53 6.67 -9.52
CA CYS A 86 -3.33 6.70 -8.30
C CYS A 86 -2.91 7.93 -7.48
N PRO A 87 -3.24 9.13 -7.95
CA PRO A 87 -2.67 10.36 -7.36
C PRO A 87 -3.08 10.62 -5.91
N ASN A 88 -4.23 10.11 -5.50
CA ASN A 88 -4.73 10.37 -4.15
C ASN A 88 -4.52 9.21 -3.19
N ALA A 89 -3.90 8.13 -3.64
CA ALA A 89 -3.70 6.96 -2.80
C ALA A 89 -2.50 7.15 -1.87
N ILE A 90 -2.57 6.53 -0.71
CA ILE A 90 -1.41 6.42 0.17
C ILE A 90 -0.54 5.33 -0.45
N LEU A 91 0.67 5.67 -0.84
CA LEU A 91 1.58 4.71 -1.47
C LEU A 91 2.56 4.19 -0.43
N VAL A 92 2.42 2.92 -0.06
CA VAL A 92 3.28 2.26 0.93
C VAL A 92 4.09 1.19 0.24
N VAL A 93 5.40 1.21 0.44
CA VAL A 93 6.33 0.29 -0.21
C VAL A 93 6.92 -0.66 0.82
N LEU A 94 6.87 -1.97 0.52
CA LEU A 94 7.52 -2.99 1.34
C LEU A 94 8.90 -3.24 0.78
N ILE A 95 9.92 -3.15 1.61
CA ILE A 95 11.31 -3.25 1.19
C ILE A 95 12.07 -4.24 2.06
N SER A 96 12.81 -5.15 1.42
CA SER A 96 13.62 -6.13 2.18
C SER A 96 14.84 -5.50 2.81
N HIS A 97 15.43 -4.50 2.17
CA HIS A 97 16.63 -3.84 2.65
C HIS A 97 16.43 -2.34 2.67
N LEU A 98 16.57 -1.74 3.85
CA LEU A 98 16.42 -0.31 4.01
C LEU A 98 17.79 0.36 3.84
N ASP A 99 18.12 0.72 2.63
CA ASP A 99 19.36 1.42 2.35
C ASP A 99 19.09 2.42 1.23
N ALA A 100 19.78 2.31 0.14
CA ALA A 100 19.58 3.22 -0.99
C ALA A 100 18.16 3.15 -1.54
N ARG A 101 17.49 2.00 -1.41
CA ARG A 101 16.12 1.86 -1.91
C ARG A 101 15.13 2.70 -1.13
N GLN A 102 15.38 2.91 0.15
CA GLN A 102 14.54 3.76 0.97
C GLN A 102 14.51 5.17 0.41
N GLN A 103 15.68 5.71 0.09
CA GLN A 103 15.80 7.04 -0.47
C GLN A 103 15.12 7.10 -1.84
N ALA A 104 15.33 6.08 -2.66
CA ALA A 104 14.73 6.02 -3.98
C ALA A 104 13.21 6.00 -3.90
N ALA A 105 12.65 5.22 -2.98
CA ALA A 105 11.21 5.12 -2.82
C ALA A 105 10.60 6.45 -2.40
N LEU A 106 11.23 7.15 -1.46
CA LEU A 106 10.76 8.45 -1.03
C LEU A 106 10.85 9.46 -2.16
N SER A 107 11.93 9.43 -2.93
CA SER A 107 12.11 10.34 -4.05
C SER A 107 11.09 10.13 -5.14
N ALA A 108 10.59 8.89 -5.27
CA ALA A 108 9.58 8.57 -6.27
C ALA A 108 8.16 8.88 -5.80
N GLY A 109 8.00 9.42 -4.60
CA GLY A 109 6.69 9.82 -4.09
C GLY A 109 5.99 8.82 -3.22
N ALA A 110 6.70 7.82 -2.69
CA ALA A 110 6.11 6.92 -1.71
C ALA A 110 5.83 7.71 -0.43
N ASP A 111 4.69 7.43 0.19
CA ASP A 111 4.32 8.09 1.44
C ASP A 111 4.95 7.42 2.64
N MET A 112 5.23 6.12 2.52
CA MET A 112 5.81 5.35 3.60
C MET A 112 6.50 4.12 3.03
N PHE A 113 7.52 3.64 3.72
CA PHE A 113 8.09 2.34 3.40
C PHE A 113 8.14 1.52 4.68
N ILE A 114 8.00 0.21 4.53
CA ILE A 114 8.01 -0.71 5.66
C ILE A 114 9.00 -1.82 5.36
N SER A 115 9.87 -2.13 6.33
CA SER A 115 10.83 -3.21 6.17
C SER A 115 10.12 -4.55 6.35
N LYS A 116 10.40 -5.49 5.47
CA LYS A 116 9.86 -6.84 5.59
C LYS A 116 10.44 -7.59 6.79
N SER A 117 11.50 -7.06 7.41
CA SER A 117 12.07 -7.68 8.59
C SER A 117 11.37 -7.24 9.87
N GLU A 118 10.45 -6.31 9.81
CA GLU A 118 9.70 -5.88 10.98
C GLU A 118 8.69 -6.95 11.39
N THR A 119 8.35 -6.97 12.68
CA THR A 119 7.37 -7.92 13.17
C THR A 119 5.98 -7.56 12.63
N PRO A 120 5.04 -8.52 12.59
CA PRO A 120 3.68 -8.21 12.16
C PRO A 120 3.06 -7.08 12.97
N GLU A 121 3.35 -7.00 14.27
CA GLU A 121 2.84 -5.94 15.12
C GLU A 121 3.34 -4.58 14.68
N ARG A 122 4.63 -4.49 14.33
CA ARG A 122 5.20 -3.22 13.86
C ARG A 122 4.64 -2.84 12.50
N VAL A 123 4.48 -3.82 11.62
CA VAL A 123 3.90 -3.56 10.30
C VAL A 123 2.49 -3.02 10.48
N ALA A 124 1.70 -3.63 11.38
CA ALA A 124 0.34 -3.17 11.66
C ALA A 124 0.32 -1.73 12.15
N GLU A 125 1.22 -1.39 13.08
CA GLU A 125 1.32 -0.03 13.59
C GLU A 125 1.63 0.97 12.50
N ARG A 126 2.55 0.61 11.61
CA ARG A 126 2.95 1.51 10.55
C ARG A 126 1.84 1.71 9.52
N LEU A 127 1.11 0.66 9.19
CA LEU A 127 -0.02 0.77 8.27
C LEU A 127 -1.11 1.66 8.87
N GLN A 128 -1.39 1.48 10.15
CA GLN A 128 -2.38 2.31 10.83
C GLN A 128 -1.92 3.77 10.88
N SER A 129 -0.65 4.01 11.12
CA SER A 129 -0.10 5.36 11.12
C SER A 129 -0.24 6.03 9.76
N ALA A 130 -0.05 5.29 8.70
CA ALA A 130 -0.19 5.84 7.35
C ALA A 130 -1.61 6.34 7.11
N VAL A 131 -2.60 5.56 7.54
CA VAL A 131 -4.01 5.94 7.40
C VAL A 131 -4.33 7.13 8.30
N ASP A 132 -3.85 7.11 9.54
CA ASP A 132 -4.13 8.18 10.47
C ASP A 132 -3.52 9.49 10.00
N GLY A 133 -2.34 9.43 9.41
CA GLY A 133 -1.72 10.62 8.84
C GLY A 133 -2.52 11.22 7.72
N LEU A 134 -3.15 10.39 6.91
CA LEU A 134 -3.99 10.88 5.82
C LEU A 134 -5.20 11.64 6.36
N ARG A 135 -5.72 11.23 7.49
CA ARG A 135 -6.91 11.83 8.06
C ARG A 135 -6.65 13.13 8.79
N MET A 136 -5.39 13.41 9.05
CA MET A 136 -5.02 14.67 9.67
C MET A 136 -5.02 15.78 8.62
#